data_9d946c2b015f08742f492003e223ca93
#
_entry.id   9d946c2b015f08742f492003e223ca93
#
_cell.length_a   1.000
_cell.length_b   1.000
_cell.length_c   1.000
_cell.angle_alpha   90.00
_cell.angle_beta   90.00
_cell.angle_gamma   90.00
#
_symmetry.space_group_name_H-M   'P 1'
#
loop_
_entity.id
_entity.type
_entity.pdbx_description
1 polymer ?
#
loop_
_entity_poly.entity_id
_entity_poly.type
_entity_poly.pdbx_seq_one_letter_code
_entity_poly.pdbx_strand_id
1 'polypeptide(L)'
;MSVLDKTIQKCRSALAARIPIIYILSDSLELVQKIANDDRLVARVFDSGIELRINGRQFLRNYPNLKVKPTNIIAGAPMGGTTAKYLSWQYPTLCYCKAENVKQEDLEQYIAYHENEAASNYDVLQNSVVILYSSQIFISPMVQMYTEFVTVDYPNAEEIYSQIKTESQRFRLKETETEEVSAAALDESCRKYSTELVGFTEEEVRMTLHQILTRQMDDPWEHPLSNEESVIRLIRNRKESKMHGSILELKDASDATIGGMDQLIHWTDEQADRLKQADLMRRERGISPPKGVLLCGIPGCGKSEAAKATAKTFNLPLIQMDMGSLMGKYVGESEQNMRNALAMAEAMAPCVLWIDELEKGFSAAGSGEDSGPFKRMFATLLGWMQDKKAPVFIFATANDIGGLPKEFFRSGRFDEKFAVFLPTAQECVQILQKHMMRIQETVEKASQKNGRNILVFNGDAMKPEYLRSFVDEVFQKDGRARIAIGSDILQIVNTALAIPYIRKKYPLSPDVWREALEDAVQNCTFYGDSEENLDSIAISYCRLLRKGMRPTTSNPLIKTEDYQPPKMNELLDKSEASKKKTISDSTAKLKEMNLDGYDLRVYQTLRERINILAPYVEQLEAETMLRR
;
A
#
# COMPACT_ATOMS: atom_id res chain seq x y z
N MET A 1 -7.02 24.11 8.43
CA MET A 1 -6.56 24.04 9.83
C MET A 1 -5.28 23.24 9.81
N SER A 2 -4.16 23.82 10.24
CA SER A 2 -2.86 23.13 10.21
C SER A 2 -2.82 21.91 11.14
N VAL A 3 -1.84 21.00 10.94
CA VAL A 3 -1.60 19.85 11.84
C VAL A 3 -1.44 20.34 13.28
N LEU A 4 -0.67 21.42 13.47
CA LEU A 4 -0.47 22.04 14.77
C LEU A 4 -1.80 22.52 15.37
N ASP A 5 -2.66 23.20 14.59
CA ASP A 5 -3.95 23.70 15.07
C ASP A 5 -4.88 22.58 15.52
N LYS A 6 -4.93 21.47 14.77
CA LYS A 6 -5.73 20.29 15.13
C LYS A 6 -5.24 19.66 16.43
N THR A 7 -3.91 19.53 16.56
CA THR A 7 -3.29 18.95 17.75
C THR A 7 -3.52 19.83 18.99
N ILE A 8 -3.37 21.14 18.85
CA ILE A 8 -3.67 22.11 19.92
C ILE A 8 -5.14 22.03 20.32
N GLN A 9 -6.06 21.89 19.37
CA GLN A 9 -7.48 21.76 19.67
C GLN A 9 -7.78 20.48 20.47
N LYS A 10 -7.15 19.34 20.13
CA LYS A 10 -7.25 18.09 20.91
C LYS A 10 -6.73 18.29 22.34
N CYS A 11 -5.55 18.91 22.51
CA CYS A 11 -4.98 19.24 23.82
C CYS A 11 -5.89 20.17 24.63
N ARG A 12 -6.50 21.19 24.01
CA ARG A 12 -7.46 22.10 24.67
C ARG A 12 -8.70 21.37 25.16
N SER A 13 -9.19 20.39 24.40
CA SER A 13 -10.34 19.57 24.82
C SER A 13 -10.02 18.74 26.05
N ALA A 14 -8.82 18.13 26.10
CA ALA A 14 -8.33 17.39 27.26
C ALA A 14 -8.22 18.28 28.52
N LEU A 15 -7.64 19.48 28.36
CA LEU A 15 -7.56 20.46 29.44
C LEU A 15 -8.95 20.93 29.92
N ALA A 16 -9.89 21.12 29.00
CA ALA A 16 -11.26 21.48 29.37
C ALA A 16 -11.96 20.39 30.18
N ALA A 17 -11.60 19.14 29.95
CA ALA A 17 -12.06 17.96 30.69
C ALA A 17 -11.26 17.74 32.01
N ARG A 18 -10.31 18.61 32.35
CA ARG A 18 -9.39 18.48 33.51
C ARG A 18 -8.61 17.18 33.55
N ILE A 19 -8.22 16.65 32.40
CA ILE A 19 -7.39 15.47 32.31
C ILE A 19 -5.95 15.85 32.70
N PRO A 20 -5.36 15.20 33.73
CA PRO A 20 -4.09 15.63 34.30
C PRO A 20 -2.88 15.37 33.40
N ILE A 21 -2.96 14.37 32.53
CA ILE A 21 -1.87 13.96 31.66
C ILE A 21 -2.33 13.95 30.21
N ILE A 22 -1.56 14.60 29.33
CA ILE A 22 -1.73 14.53 27.89
C ILE A 22 -0.54 13.80 27.31
N TYR A 23 -0.77 12.73 26.57
CA TYR A 23 0.28 11.96 25.93
C TYR A 23 0.28 12.21 24.43
N ILE A 24 1.27 12.92 23.92
CA ILE A 24 1.42 13.20 22.50
C ILE A 24 2.22 12.08 21.86
N LEU A 25 1.60 11.34 20.95
CA LEU A 25 2.26 10.25 20.20
C LEU A 25 3.16 10.83 19.08
N SER A 26 4.31 11.36 19.50
CA SER A 26 5.33 11.93 18.61
C SER A 26 6.67 12.04 19.35
N ASP A 27 7.77 11.82 18.65
CA ASP A 27 9.13 12.03 19.17
C ASP A 27 9.66 13.46 18.91
N SER A 28 8.87 14.32 18.28
CA SER A 28 9.27 15.68 17.93
C SER A 28 9.18 16.63 19.12
N LEU A 29 10.35 16.94 19.71
CA LEU A 29 10.45 17.94 20.77
C LEU A 29 10.02 19.32 20.27
N GLU A 30 10.35 19.70 19.03
CA GLU A 30 10.01 21.01 18.46
C GLU A 30 8.47 21.18 18.37
N LEU A 31 7.76 20.14 17.92
CA LEU A 31 6.30 20.15 17.88
C LEU A 31 5.70 20.32 19.27
N VAL A 32 6.19 19.57 20.25
CA VAL A 32 5.71 19.65 21.63
C VAL A 32 5.99 21.02 22.23
N GLN A 33 7.15 21.62 21.93
CA GLN A 33 7.48 22.99 22.33
C GLN A 33 6.53 24.03 21.69
N LYS A 34 6.21 23.87 20.40
CA LYS A 34 5.23 24.74 19.72
C LYS A 34 3.86 24.62 20.36
N ILE A 35 3.42 23.40 20.68
CA ILE A 35 2.14 23.14 21.36
C ILE A 35 2.14 23.75 22.76
N ALA A 36 3.16 23.48 23.56
CA ALA A 36 3.25 23.96 24.94
C ALA A 36 3.37 25.49 25.07
N ASN A 37 3.90 26.17 24.04
CA ASN A 37 4.04 27.61 24.00
C ASN A 37 2.92 28.31 23.22
N ASP A 38 1.90 27.60 22.74
CA ASP A 38 0.80 28.20 22.01
C ASP A 38 -0.11 28.99 22.96
N ASP A 39 -0.37 30.24 22.63
CA ASP A 39 -1.16 31.16 23.48
C ASP A 39 -2.56 30.61 23.78
N ARG A 40 -3.15 29.85 22.88
CA ARG A 40 -4.48 29.22 23.03
C ARG A 40 -4.50 28.15 24.12
N LEU A 41 -3.40 27.40 24.28
CA LEU A 41 -3.23 26.37 25.30
C LEU A 41 -2.85 27.00 26.64
N VAL A 42 -1.86 27.87 26.61
CA VAL A 42 -1.36 28.62 27.79
C VAL A 42 -2.46 29.42 28.45
N ALA A 43 -3.27 30.16 27.69
CA ALA A 43 -4.40 30.90 28.19
C ALA A 43 -5.41 30.01 28.94
N ARG A 44 -5.65 28.79 28.48
CA ARG A 44 -6.59 27.86 29.12
C ARG A 44 -6.08 27.32 30.47
N VAL A 45 -4.80 27.05 30.58
CA VAL A 45 -4.18 26.59 31.84
C VAL A 45 -4.21 27.69 32.91
N PHE A 46 -4.05 28.94 32.49
CA PHE A 46 -3.96 30.08 33.41
C PHE A 46 -5.26 30.90 33.58
N ASP A 47 -6.36 30.49 32.93
CA ASP A 47 -7.64 31.23 32.90
C ASP A 47 -8.53 30.94 34.13
N SER A 48 -7.93 30.75 35.29
CA SER A 48 -8.66 30.63 36.56
C SER A 48 -8.86 32.01 37.26
N GLY A 49 -9.51 32.95 36.56
CA GLY A 49 -10.01 34.20 37.20
C GLY A 49 -9.03 35.36 37.23
N ILE A 50 -7.86 35.25 36.64
CA ILE A 50 -6.93 36.37 36.42
C ILE A 50 -6.74 36.51 34.91
N GLU A 51 -7.04 37.69 34.33
CA GLU A 51 -6.81 38.01 32.92
C GLU A 51 -5.32 37.89 32.54
N LEU A 52 -4.85 36.68 32.27
CA LEU A 52 -3.50 36.43 31.82
C LEU A 52 -3.52 35.98 30.35
N ARG A 53 -3.72 36.94 29.45
CA ARG A 53 -3.33 36.85 28.04
C ARG A 53 -1.81 36.91 27.97
N ILE A 54 -1.07 35.78 28.10
CA ILE A 54 0.37 35.96 28.22
C ILE A 54 1.11 34.78 27.64
N ASN A 55 1.96 35.06 26.61
CA ASN A 55 3.10 34.20 26.33
C ASN A 55 4.09 34.29 27.51
N GLY A 56 4.90 33.27 27.77
CA GLY A 56 5.73 33.17 28.98
C GLY A 56 6.63 34.41 29.25
N ARG A 57 7.00 35.19 28.22
CA ARG A 57 7.79 36.43 28.36
C ARG A 57 6.96 37.60 28.89
N GLN A 58 5.70 37.71 28.52
CA GLN A 58 4.78 38.75 28.95
C GLN A 58 4.34 38.51 30.39
N PHE A 59 4.18 37.26 30.80
CA PHE A 59 3.89 36.87 32.19
C PHE A 59 4.97 37.33 33.16
N LEU A 60 6.25 37.09 32.85
CA LEU A 60 7.36 37.55 33.68
C LEU A 60 7.48 39.07 33.76
N ARG A 61 7.03 39.82 32.73
CA ARG A 61 6.97 41.29 32.78
C ARG A 61 5.90 41.80 33.74
N ASN A 62 4.74 41.12 33.77
CA ASN A 62 3.60 41.56 34.62
C ASN A 62 3.74 41.08 36.06
N TYR A 63 4.54 40.04 36.31
CA TYR A 63 4.79 39.46 37.62
C TYR A 63 6.31 39.27 37.89
N PRO A 64 7.07 40.36 37.98
CA PRO A 64 8.53 40.32 38.08
C PRO A 64 9.05 39.63 39.37
N ASN A 65 8.21 39.52 40.40
CA ASN A 65 8.56 38.91 41.69
C ASN A 65 8.30 37.39 41.73
N LEU A 66 7.74 36.81 40.68
CA LEU A 66 7.57 35.36 40.57
C LEU A 66 8.91 34.69 40.33
N LYS A 67 9.41 33.96 41.31
CA LYS A 67 10.61 33.12 41.21
C LYS A 67 10.39 31.88 40.37
N VAL A 68 9.17 31.59 39.96
CA VAL A 68 8.80 30.46 39.10
C VAL A 68 8.81 30.97 37.66
N LYS A 69 9.70 30.48 36.84
CA LYS A 69 9.58 30.66 35.38
C LYS A 69 8.29 29.99 34.96
N PRO A 70 7.33 30.68 34.29
CA PRO A 70 6.02 30.14 33.91
C PRO A 70 6.15 28.97 32.94
N THR A 71 7.25 28.89 32.27
CA THR A 71 7.74 27.79 31.48
C THR A 71 8.90 27.16 32.23
N ASN A 72 8.65 26.47 33.33
CA ASN A 72 9.55 25.40 33.68
C ASN A 72 9.29 24.27 32.66
N ILE A 73 9.60 24.62 31.44
CA ILE A 73 9.89 23.69 30.36
C ILE A 73 11.11 22.93 30.88
N ILE A 74 10.85 21.87 31.62
CA ILE A 74 11.88 20.93 31.99
C ILE A 74 12.03 20.00 30.79
N ALA A 75 12.59 20.55 29.71
CA ALA A 75 13.10 19.71 28.65
C ALA A 75 14.14 18.79 29.28
N GLY A 76 13.78 17.51 29.44
CA GLY A 76 14.70 16.47 29.88
C GLY A 76 15.08 16.44 31.35
N ALA A 77 14.43 17.18 32.24
CA ALA A 77 14.59 16.91 33.67
C ALA A 77 13.60 15.82 34.09
N PRO A 78 14.06 14.73 34.73
CA PRO A 78 13.16 13.73 35.23
C PRO A 78 12.18 14.38 36.20
N MET A 79 10.87 14.05 36.09
CA MET A 79 9.92 14.30 37.17
C MET A 79 10.29 13.50 38.43
N GLY A 80 11.48 13.10 38.59
CA GLY A 80 11.96 12.27 39.66
C GLY A 80 13.13 12.90 40.39
N GLY A 81 12.87 13.41 41.48
CA GLY A 81 13.77 13.63 42.61
C GLY A 81 12.94 13.50 43.85
N THR A 82 13.50 12.97 44.88
CA THR A 82 12.96 12.51 46.17
C THR A 82 11.97 13.45 46.89
N THR A 83 11.52 14.49 46.26
CA THR A 83 10.40 15.38 46.68
C THR A 83 9.63 15.72 45.42
N ALA A 84 8.38 15.32 45.39
CA ALA A 84 7.46 15.59 44.32
C ALA A 84 7.38 17.12 44.07
N LYS A 85 8.08 17.59 43.03
CA LYS A 85 8.22 19.01 42.70
C LYS A 85 6.85 19.68 42.43
N TYR A 86 5.87 18.92 41.98
CA TYR A 86 4.50 19.43 41.76
C TYR A 86 3.77 19.79 43.05
N LEU A 87 4.12 19.25 44.22
CA LEU A 87 3.57 19.66 45.50
C LEU A 87 3.98 21.06 45.91
N SER A 88 5.06 21.59 45.36
CA SER A 88 5.52 22.95 45.58
C SER A 88 4.96 23.97 44.57
N TRP A 89 4.11 23.53 43.64
CA TRP A 89 3.51 24.45 42.68
C TRP A 89 2.54 25.41 43.36
N GLN A 90 2.81 26.68 43.22
CA GLN A 90 1.98 27.77 43.75
C GLN A 90 1.04 28.36 42.69
N TYR A 91 1.24 27.96 41.42
CA TYR A 91 0.50 28.45 40.26
C TYR A 91 0.21 27.29 39.30
N PRO A 92 -0.89 27.35 38.52
CA PRO A 92 -1.16 26.40 37.47
C PRO A 92 0.06 26.23 36.55
N THR A 93 0.44 25.02 36.29
CA THR A 93 1.71 24.69 35.60
C THR A 93 1.45 23.77 34.41
N LEU A 94 2.03 24.13 33.27
CA LEU A 94 2.14 23.26 32.12
C LEU A 94 3.58 22.83 32.02
N CYS A 95 3.84 21.53 32.14
CA CYS A 95 5.15 20.95 31.91
C CYS A 95 5.10 19.88 30.82
N TYR A 96 6.23 19.66 30.16
CA TYR A 96 6.35 18.56 29.20
C TYR A 96 7.66 17.81 29.40
N CYS A 97 7.64 16.52 29.13
CA CYS A 97 8.81 15.66 29.22
C CYS A 97 8.70 14.44 28.30
N LYS A 98 9.85 13.88 27.89
CA LYS A 98 9.88 12.63 27.16
C LYS A 98 9.43 11.51 28.08
N ALA A 99 8.49 10.67 27.63
CA ALA A 99 7.85 9.66 28.46
C ALA A 99 8.85 8.61 29.00
N GLU A 100 9.90 8.29 28.23
CA GLU A 100 10.97 7.39 28.63
C GLU A 100 11.77 7.88 29.86
N ASN A 101 11.78 9.19 30.11
CA ASN A 101 12.57 9.82 31.17
C ASN A 101 11.77 10.02 32.48
N VAL A 102 10.50 9.57 32.52
CA VAL A 102 9.62 9.75 33.67
C VAL A 102 9.40 8.41 34.38
N LYS A 103 9.56 8.39 35.70
CA LYS A 103 9.25 7.22 36.51
C LYS A 103 7.73 7.06 36.66
N GLN A 104 7.26 5.81 36.58
CA GLN A 104 5.84 5.51 36.76
C GLN A 104 5.30 5.94 38.13
N GLU A 105 6.10 5.69 39.17
CA GLU A 105 5.78 6.08 40.54
C GLU A 105 5.51 7.57 40.71
N ASP A 106 6.25 8.42 39.97
CA ASP A 106 6.07 9.88 40.02
C ASP A 106 4.75 10.31 39.36
N LEU A 107 4.35 9.63 38.29
CA LEU A 107 3.06 9.89 37.62
C LEU A 107 1.88 9.41 38.46
N GLU A 108 1.99 8.25 39.08
CA GLU A 108 0.97 7.71 39.97
C GLU A 108 0.77 8.60 41.19
N GLN A 109 1.85 9.11 41.77
CA GLN A 109 1.78 10.09 42.85
C GLN A 109 1.16 11.42 42.37
N TYR A 110 1.51 11.92 41.18
CA TYR A 110 0.92 13.11 40.62
C TYR A 110 -0.60 12.98 40.48
N ILE A 111 -1.07 11.83 39.97
CA ILE A 111 -2.50 11.54 39.83
C ILE A 111 -3.18 11.52 41.21
N ALA A 112 -2.57 10.82 42.18
CA ALA A 112 -3.13 10.70 43.53
C ALA A 112 -3.29 12.07 44.21
N TYR A 113 -2.35 13.01 44.01
CA TYR A 113 -2.47 14.37 44.53
C TYR A 113 -3.40 15.24 43.70
N HIS A 114 -3.49 15.05 42.40
CA HIS A 114 -4.44 15.74 41.54
C HIS A 114 -5.89 15.42 41.91
N GLU A 115 -6.16 14.22 42.37
CA GLU A 115 -7.48 13.75 42.81
C GLU A 115 -7.78 14.07 44.30
N ASN A 116 -6.78 14.53 45.06
CA ASN A 116 -6.93 14.78 46.50
C ASN A 116 -7.45 16.20 46.80
N GLU A 117 -8.76 16.35 47.00
CA GLU A 117 -9.42 17.62 47.33
C GLU A 117 -8.89 18.25 48.63
N ALA A 118 -8.31 17.46 49.53
CA ALA A 118 -7.71 17.95 50.78
C ALA A 118 -6.30 18.51 50.60
N ALA A 119 -5.70 18.42 49.42
CA ALA A 119 -4.38 18.95 49.17
C ALA A 119 -4.38 20.48 49.22
N SER A 120 -3.38 21.07 49.87
CA SER A 120 -3.25 22.53 50.05
C SER A 120 -3.14 23.32 48.73
N ASN A 121 -2.83 22.65 47.65
CA ASN A 121 -2.71 23.23 46.30
C ASN A 121 -3.62 22.52 45.25
N TYR A 122 -4.75 21.99 45.73
CA TYR A 122 -5.70 21.26 44.86
C TYR A 122 -6.13 22.08 43.64
N ASP A 123 -6.55 23.34 43.82
CA ASP A 123 -6.96 24.19 42.71
C ASP A 123 -5.84 24.44 41.71
N VAL A 124 -4.60 24.53 42.18
CA VAL A 124 -3.41 24.67 41.32
C VAL A 124 -3.19 23.39 40.49
N LEU A 125 -3.30 22.25 41.12
CA LEU A 125 -3.10 20.95 40.42
C LEU A 125 -4.21 20.66 39.43
N GLN A 126 -5.46 20.98 39.76
CA GLN A 126 -6.60 20.82 38.86
C GLN A 126 -6.51 21.65 37.58
N ASN A 127 -5.78 22.78 37.62
CA ASN A 127 -5.51 23.63 36.48
C ASN A 127 -4.10 23.39 35.86
N SER A 128 -3.38 22.41 36.34
CA SER A 128 -2.05 22.01 35.82
C SER A 128 -2.15 20.82 34.92
N VAL A 129 -1.19 20.67 33.99
CA VAL A 129 -1.13 19.54 33.08
C VAL A 129 0.30 19.10 32.83
N VAL A 130 0.48 17.80 32.72
CA VAL A 130 1.73 17.16 32.29
C VAL A 130 1.57 16.65 30.86
N ILE A 131 2.38 17.18 29.95
CA ILE A 131 2.45 16.69 28.58
C ILE A 131 3.60 15.69 28.49
N LEU A 132 3.25 14.43 28.24
CA LEU A 132 4.22 13.39 27.89
C LEU A 132 4.30 13.27 26.38
N TYR A 133 5.48 12.95 25.85
CA TYR A 133 5.63 12.70 24.43
C TYR A 133 6.59 11.54 24.16
N SER A 134 6.20 10.66 23.25
CA SER A 134 7.00 9.60 22.64
C SER A 134 6.18 8.93 21.54
N SER A 135 6.83 8.29 20.57
CA SER A 135 6.19 7.45 19.55
C SER A 135 5.66 6.13 20.13
N GLN A 136 6.17 5.71 21.29
CA GLN A 136 5.75 4.50 22.01
C GLN A 136 5.10 4.86 23.34
N ILE A 137 4.26 3.95 23.87
CA ILE A 137 3.57 4.17 25.15
C ILE A 137 4.42 3.57 26.27
N PHE A 138 4.96 4.44 27.13
CA PHE A 138 5.83 4.10 28.27
C PHE A 138 5.15 4.26 29.64
N ILE A 139 3.84 4.33 29.70
CA ILE A 139 3.08 4.53 30.94
C ILE A 139 2.27 3.29 31.32
N SER A 140 2.13 3.05 32.64
CA SER A 140 1.38 1.92 33.16
C SER A 140 -0.11 1.99 32.80
N PRO A 141 -0.84 0.84 32.76
CA PRO A 141 -2.28 0.84 32.51
C PRO A 141 -3.06 1.72 33.49
N MET A 142 -2.60 1.86 34.75
CA MET A 142 -3.19 2.75 35.72
C MET A 142 -3.08 4.21 35.31
N VAL A 143 -1.89 4.64 34.90
CA VAL A 143 -1.66 6.02 34.43
C VAL A 143 -2.42 6.30 33.13
N GLN A 144 -2.57 5.30 32.26
CA GLN A 144 -3.33 5.45 31.01
C GLN A 144 -4.81 5.83 31.25
N MET A 145 -5.40 5.41 32.37
CA MET A 145 -6.80 5.77 32.71
C MET A 145 -6.98 7.28 32.94
N TYR A 146 -5.92 7.99 33.32
CA TYR A 146 -5.90 9.44 33.60
C TYR A 146 -5.19 10.22 32.49
N THR A 147 -5.02 9.62 31.33
CA THR A 147 -4.23 10.20 30.24
C THR A 147 -5.07 10.32 28.96
N GLU A 148 -5.05 11.50 28.37
CA GLU A 148 -5.57 11.69 27.02
C GLU A 148 -4.46 11.48 26.00
N PHE A 149 -4.67 10.53 25.09
CA PHE A 149 -3.73 10.25 24.00
C PHE A 149 -4.03 11.12 22.77
N VAL A 150 -3.08 11.97 22.43
CA VAL A 150 -3.18 12.87 21.29
C VAL A 150 -2.30 12.37 20.16
N THR A 151 -2.93 11.88 19.12
CA THR A 151 -2.23 11.55 17.87
C THR A 151 -1.95 12.81 17.07
N VAL A 152 -0.75 12.92 16.54
CA VAL A 152 -0.36 13.99 15.63
C VAL A 152 -0.69 13.54 14.21
N ASP A 153 -1.53 14.31 13.53
CA ASP A 153 -1.86 14.03 12.14
C ASP A 153 -0.64 14.35 11.25
N TYR A 154 -0.53 13.64 10.13
CA TYR A 154 0.50 13.97 9.12
C TYR A 154 0.02 15.15 8.26
N PRO A 155 0.94 16.01 7.79
CA PRO A 155 0.57 17.09 6.89
C PRO A 155 0.04 16.54 5.56
N ASN A 156 -0.99 17.17 5.01
CA ASN A 156 -1.51 16.84 3.70
C ASN A 156 -0.68 17.50 2.60
N ALA A 157 -0.91 17.12 1.33
CA ALA A 157 -0.13 17.63 0.19
C ALA A 157 -0.15 19.16 0.06
N GLU A 158 -1.26 19.84 0.38
CA GLU A 158 -1.36 21.30 0.32
C GLU A 158 -0.57 21.98 1.46
N GLU A 159 -0.56 21.40 2.64
CA GLU A 159 0.24 21.89 3.77
C GLU A 159 1.75 21.73 3.45
N ILE A 160 2.14 20.57 2.89
CA ILE A 160 3.52 20.31 2.44
C ILE A 160 3.92 21.27 1.31
N TYR A 161 3.04 21.49 0.33
CA TYR A 161 3.29 22.44 -0.74
C TYR A 161 3.53 23.86 -0.22
N SER A 162 2.73 24.32 0.75
CA SER A 162 2.95 25.60 1.42
C SER A 162 4.29 25.65 2.15
N GLN A 163 4.69 24.55 2.77
CA GLN A 163 5.99 24.41 3.45
C GLN A 163 7.15 24.45 2.45
N ILE A 164 7.04 23.74 1.31
CA ILE A 164 8.06 23.79 0.23
C ILE A 164 8.26 25.24 -0.24
N LYS A 165 7.16 25.97 -0.49
CA LYS A 165 7.25 27.40 -0.90
C LYS A 165 7.94 28.26 0.14
N THR A 166 7.59 28.07 1.40
CA THR A 166 8.17 28.87 2.49
C THR A 166 9.68 28.60 2.63
N GLU A 167 10.08 27.34 2.63
CA GLU A 167 11.50 26.96 2.74
C GLU A 167 12.27 27.37 1.50
N SER A 168 11.76 27.17 0.29
CA SER A 168 12.45 27.60 -0.95
C SER A 168 12.66 29.11 -1.01
N GLN A 169 11.72 29.92 -0.50
CA GLN A 169 11.90 31.38 -0.40
C GLN A 169 13.00 31.77 0.58
N ARG A 170 13.13 31.06 1.70
CA ARG A 170 14.22 31.31 2.69
C ARG A 170 15.62 31.09 2.11
N PHE A 171 15.75 30.10 1.19
CA PHE A 171 17.02 29.83 0.54
C PHE A 171 17.33 30.78 -0.63
N ARG A 172 16.29 31.30 -1.32
CA ARG A 172 16.47 32.31 -2.40
C ARG A 172 17.04 33.64 -1.96
N LEU A 173 16.93 33.99 -0.69
CA LEU A 173 17.47 35.26 -0.15
C LEU A 173 18.99 35.35 -0.18
N LYS A 174 19.71 34.33 -0.65
CA LYS A 174 21.17 34.30 -0.73
C LYS A 174 21.74 34.26 -2.16
N GLU A 175 20.92 34.17 -3.20
CA GLU A 175 21.41 34.02 -4.57
C GLU A 175 20.80 35.08 -5.50
N THR A 176 21.70 35.78 -6.17
CA THR A 176 21.49 36.80 -7.19
C THR A 176 20.79 36.24 -8.43
N GLU A 177 19.88 37.06 -8.97
CA GLU A 177 19.20 36.99 -10.25
C GLU A 177 19.99 36.29 -11.37
N THR A 178 19.66 35.05 -11.71
CA THR A 178 19.98 34.48 -13.02
C THR A 178 18.97 33.41 -13.42
N GLU A 179 18.42 33.64 -14.60
CA GLU A 179 17.57 32.81 -15.47
C GLU A 179 16.28 32.22 -14.90
N GLU A 180 15.21 32.66 -15.56
CA GLU A 180 13.83 32.25 -15.43
C GLU A 180 13.65 30.76 -15.82
N VAL A 181 13.95 29.84 -14.91
CA VAL A 181 13.16 28.61 -14.90
C VAL A 181 11.72 29.08 -14.74
N SER A 182 10.88 28.83 -15.73
CA SER A 182 9.49 29.30 -15.71
C SER A 182 8.90 29.03 -14.34
N ALA A 183 8.50 30.08 -13.63
CA ALA A 183 7.93 29.97 -12.29
C ALA A 183 6.78 28.95 -12.24
N ALA A 184 6.11 28.74 -13.38
CA ALA A 184 5.07 27.75 -13.56
C ALA A 184 5.61 26.30 -13.54
N ALA A 185 6.77 26.03 -14.17
CA ALA A 185 7.36 24.69 -14.15
C ALA A 185 7.86 24.32 -12.76
N LEU A 186 8.44 25.26 -12.04
CA LEU A 186 8.86 25.06 -10.65
C LEU A 186 7.67 24.84 -9.72
N ASP A 187 6.55 25.54 -9.96
CA ASP A 187 5.31 25.35 -9.19
C ASP A 187 4.72 23.96 -9.40
N GLU A 188 4.72 23.46 -10.63
CA GLU A 188 4.28 22.11 -10.97
C GLU A 188 5.17 21.05 -10.31
N SER A 189 6.49 21.23 -10.36
CA SER A 189 7.43 20.34 -9.66
C SER A 189 7.21 20.34 -8.14
N CYS A 190 6.98 21.51 -7.52
CA CYS A 190 6.66 21.60 -6.09
C CYS A 190 5.36 20.88 -5.72
N ARG A 191 4.36 20.88 -6.59
CA ARG A 191 3.12 20.10 -6.38
C ARG A 191 3.38 18.59 -6.46
N LYS A 192 4.21 18.13 -7.39
CA LYS A 192 4.63 16.73 -7.46
C LYS A 192 5.40 16.33 -6.19
N TYR A 193 6.35 17.13 -5.75
CA TYR A 193 7.11 16.87 -4.53
C TYR A 193 6.23 16.84 -3.29
N SER A 194 5.22 17.71 -3.21
CA SER A 194 4.30 17.71 -2.08
C SER A 194 3.51 16.40 -1.99
N THR A 195 3.13 15.80 -3.11
CA THR A 195 2.49 14.49 -3.16
C THR A 195 3.46 13.36 -2.75
N GLU A 196 4.69 13.41 -3.25
CA GLU A 196 5.71 12.42 -2.88
C GLU A 196 6.13 12.51 -1.41
N LEU A 197 6.07 13.69 -0.78
CA LEU A 197 6.40 13.89 0.63
C LEU A 197 5.27 13.54 1.60
N VAL A 198 4.07 13.23 1.13
CA VAL A 198 2.98 12.74 2.00
C VAL A 198 3.43 11.50 2.77
N GLY A 199 3.09 11.45 4.07
CA GLY A 199 3.54 10.39 4.98
C GLY A 199 4.79 10.74 5.79
N PHE A 200 5.36 11.91 5.58
CA PHE A 200 6.36 12.49 6.48
C PHE A 200 5.70 13.42 7.50
N THR A 201 6.26 13.46 8.69
CA THR A 201 5.92 14.50 9.67
C THR A 201 6.39 15.86 9.16
N GLU A 202 5.86 16.96 9.71
CA GLU A 202 6.27 18.33 9.35
C GLU A 202 7.79 18.52 9.47
N GLU A 203 8.40 17.92 10.50
CA GLU A 203 9.85 17.97 10.73
C GLU A 203 10.62 17.16 9.69
N GLU A 204 10.17 15.95 9.36
CA GLU A 204 10.79 15.12 8.33
C GLU A 204 10.72 15.78 6.94
N VAL A 205 9.58 16.44 6.62
CA VAL A 205 9.46 17.26 5.42
C VAL A 205 10.50 18.37 5.42
N ARG A 206 10.61 19.13 6.52
CA ARG A 206 11.59 20.20 6.66
C ARG A 206 13.03 19.71 6.48
N MET A 207 13.39 18.62 7.15
CA MET A 207 14.72 18.01 7.05
C MET A 207 15.03 17.51 5.64
N THR A 208 14.04 16.94 4.97
CA THR A 208 14.19 16.46 3.59
C THR A 208 14.38 17.64 2.62
N LEU A 209 13.55 18.68 2.76
CA LEU A 209 13.69 19.91 1.98
C LEU A 209 15.03 20.58 2.21
N HIS A 210 15.48 20.65 3.46
CA HIS A 210 16.78 21.22 3.78
C HIS A 210 17.91 20.44 3.09
N GLN A 211 17.84 19.10 3.09
CA GLN A 211 18.82 18.26 2.40
C GLN A 211 18.79 18.47 0.88
N ILE A 212 17.59 18.65 0.28
CA ILE A 212 17.46 18.95 -1.15
C ILE A 212 18.05 20.32 -1.48
N LEU A 213 17.69 21.34 -0.70
CA LEU A 213 18.07 22.74 -0.94
C LEU A 213 19.54 23.04 -0.63
N THR A 214 20.19 22.25 0.23
CA THR A 214 21.62 22.39 0.57
C THR A 214 22.53 21.45 -0.22
N ARG A 215 21.95 20.64 -1.09
CA ARG A 215 22.72 19.71 -1.92
C ARG A 215 23.66 20.46 -2.84
N GLN A 216 24.89 19.97 -2.94
CA GLN A 216 25.85 20.44 -3.91
C GLN A 216 25.42 19.95 -5.30
N MET A 217 25.08 20.89 -6.20
CA MET A 217 24.67 20.59 -7.57
C MET A 217 25.91 20.50 -8.46
N ASP A 218 25.85 19.66 -9.50
CA ASP A 218 26.92 19.55 -10.50
C ASP A 218 27.03 20.87 -11.31
N ASP A 219 25.88 21.54 -11.53
CA ASP A 219 25.82 22.90 -12.06
C ASP A 219 25.42 23.87 -10.93
N PRO A 220 26.30 24.82 -10.55
CA PRO A 220 26.02 25.82 -9.51
C PRO A 220 24.86 26.77 -9.86
N TRP A 221 24.45 26.84 -11.13
CA TRP A 221 23.39 27.72 -11.64
C TRP A 221 22.02 27.01 -11.71
N GLU A 222 21.99 25.67 -11.53
CA GLU A 222 20.74 24.92 -11.53
C GLU A 222 20.02 25.07 -10.19
N HIS A 223 18.71 25.37 -10.25
CA HIS A 223 17.91 25.45 -9.04
C HIS A 223 17.76 24.06 -8.41
N PRO A 224 18.01 23.86 -7.09
CA PRO A 224 18.00 22.54 -6.45
C PRO A 224 16.69 21.73 -6.65
N LEU A 225 15.57 22.41 -6.88
CA LEU A 225 14.26 21.79 -7.14
C LEU A 225 13.97 21.58 -8.64
N SER A 226 14.84 21.98 -9.57
CA SER A 226 14.58 21.82 -11.02
C SER A 226 14.81 20.40 -11.52
N ASN A 227 15.74 19.66 -10.91
CA ASN A 227 16.04 18.29 -11.27
C ASN A 227 15.05 17.31 -10.62
N GLU A 228 13.88 17.14 -11.24
CA GLU A 228 12.77 16.37 -10.71
C GLU A 228 13.17 14.92 -10.39
N GLU A 229 13.90 14.24 -11.29
CA GLU A 229 14.28 12.83 -11.11
C GLU A 229 15.14 12.64 -9.85
N SER A 230 16.10 13.53 -9.65
CA SER A 230 17.01 13.42 -8.50
C SER A 230 16.35 13.79 -7.18
N VAL A 231 15.41 14.75 -7.17
CA VAL A 231 14.64 15.13 -5.98
C VAL A 231 13.70 14.00 -5.58
N ILE A 232 12.94 13.45 -6.53
CA ILE A 232 12.04 12.33 -6.26
C ILE A 232 12.81 11.12 -5.76
N ARG A 233 13.98 10.81 -6.35
CA ARG A 233 14.84 9.71 -5.90
C ARG A 233 15.30 9.91 -4.46
N LEU A 234 15.67 11.12 -4.07
CA LEU A 234 16.09 11.44 -2.70
C LEU A 234 14.91 11.27 -1.71
N ILE A 235 13.73 11.75 -2.06
CA ILE A 235 12.52 11.58 -1.25
C ILE A 235 12.20 10.09 -1.07
N ARG A 236 12.24 9.30 -2.13
CA ARG A 236 11.99 7.85 -2.10
C ARG A 236 13.00 7.11 -1.24
N ASN A 237 14.29 7.38 -1.41
CA ASN A 237 15.34 6.78 -0.57
C ASN A 237 15.12 7.08 0.92
N ARG A 238 14.65 8.28 1.24
CA ARG A 238 14.38 8.65 2.64
C ARG A 238 13.12 7.97 3.18
N LYS A 239 12.08 7.77 2.35
CA LYS A 239 10.92 6.95 2.69
C LYS A 239 11.30 5.49 2.93
N GLU A 240 12.13 4.91 2.06
CA GLU A 240 12.68 3.57 2.24
C GLU A 240 13.45 3.45 3.54
N SER A 241 14.31 4.41 3.85
CA SER A 241 15.06 4.43 5.12
C SER A 241 14.15 4.50 6.34
N LYS A 242 13.03 5.22 6.27
CA LYS A 242 12.02 5.27 7.33
C LYS A 242 11.30 3.94 7.51
N MET A 243 11.11 3.18 6.43
CA MET A 243 10.49 1.87 6.45
C MET A 243 11.46 0.73 6.80
N HIS A 244 12.78 1.01 6.88
CA HIS A 244 13.77 0.01 7.31
C HIS A 244 13.42 -0.55 8.69
N GLY A 245 13.26 -1.87 8.76
CA GLY A 245 12.83 -2.56 9.97
C GLY A 245 11.31 -2.64 10.15
N SER A 246 10.52 -2.02 9.28
CA SER A 246 9.06 -2.27 9.20
C SER A 246 8.78 -3.44 8.25
N ILE A 247 7.56 -3.95 8.33
CA ILE A 247 7.03 -5.02 7.45
C ILE A 247 6.60 -4.47 6.10
N LEU A 248 6.60 -3.15 5.95
CA LEU A 248 6.20 -2.43 4.74
C LEU A 248 7.43 -2.08 3.91
N GLU A 249 7.34 -2.30 2.60
CA GLU A 249 8.36 -1.93 1.62
C GLU A 249 7.77 -1.03 0.53
N LEU A 250 8.47 0.07 0.20
CA LEU A 250 8.10 0.88 -0.95
C LEU A 250 8.55 0.17 -2.23
N LYS A 251 7.66 0.01 -3.20
CA LYS A 251 7.96 -0.62 -4.50
C LYS A 251 7.89 0.40 -5.62
N ASP A 252 8.86 0.31 -6.53
CA ASP A 252 8.82 1.12 -7.73
C ASP A 252 7.77 0.57 -8.72
N ALA A 253 6.89 1.43 -9.15
CA ALA A 253 5.83 1.15 -10.11
C ALA A 253 6.00 1.91 -11.44
N SER A 254 7.10 2.68 -11.61
CA SER A 254 7.29 3.58 -12.75
C SER A 254 7.28 2.85 -14.09
N ASP A 255 7.91 1.68 -14.17
CA ASP A 255 8.04 0.88 -15.38
C ASP A 255 6.96 -0.19 -15.54
N ALA A 256 5.95 -0.20 -14.64
CA ALA A 256 4.89 -1.19 -14.68
C ALA A 256 4.06 -1.07 -15.96
N THR A 257 3.83 -2.21 -16.60
CA THR A 257 2.97 -2.36 -17.78
C THR A 257 2.21 -3.66 -17.71
N ILE A 258 0.92 -3.63 -18.00
CA ILE A 258 0.08 -4.81 -18.03
C ILE A 258 -0.44 -5.05 -19.44
N GLY A 259 -0.38 -6.29 -19.91
CA GLY A 259 -1.01 -6.76 -21.13
C GLY A 259 -2.22 -7.62 -20.77
N GLY A 260 -3.33 -7.47 -21.48
CA GLY A 260 -4.60 -8.09 -21.11
C GLY A 260 -5.30 -7.43 -19.94
N MET A 261 -6.22 -8.14 -19.30
CA MET A 261 -6.99 -7.70 -18.12
C MET A 261 -7.79 -6.40 -18.35
N ASP A 262 -8.38 -6.23 -19.51
CA ASP A 262 -9.09 -5.02 -19.93
C ASP A 262 -10.19 -4.58 -18.95
N GLN A 263 -10.93 -5.53 -18.37
CA GLN A 263 -11.97 -5.23 -17.37
C GLN A 263 -11.39 -4.68 -16.06
N LEU A 264 -10.24 -5.22 -15.63
CA LEU A 264 -9.53 -4.71 -14.46
C LEU A 264 -8.98 -3.30 -14.72
N ILE A 265 -8.37 -3.08 -15.88
CA ILE A 265 -7.82 -1.77 -16.27
C ILE A 265 -8.93 -0.72 -16.28
N HIS A 266 -10.02 -0.98 -16.99
CA HIS A 266 -11.15 -0.06 -17.03
C HIS A 266 -11.71 0.26 -15.63
N TRP A 267 -11.87 -0.76 -14.79
CA TRP A 267 -12.34 -0.57 -13.44
C TRP A 267 -11.35 0.24 -12.58
N THR A 268 -10.04 0.00 -12.70
CA THR A 268 -9.03 0.78 -11.96
C THR A 268 -8.99 2.24 -12.40
N ASP A 269 -9.18 2.54 -13.68
CA ASP A 269 -9.27 3.91 -14.18
C ASP A 269 -10.47 4.65 -13.55
N GLU A 270 -11.63 3.99 -13.45
CA GLU A 270 -12.80 4.55 -12.74
C GLU A 270 -12.51 4.80 -11.24
N GLN A 271 -11.77 3.89 -10.59
CA GLN A 271 -11.42 4.08 -9.17
C GLN A 271 -10.38 5.19 -8.98
N ALA A 272 -9.47 5.41 -9.95
CA ALA A 272 -8.52 6.52 -9.91
C ALA A 272 -9.25 7.87 -9.84
N ASP A 273 -10.27 8.05 -10.67
CA ASP A 273 -11.06 9.28 -10.69
C ASP A 273 -11.88 9.45 -9.39
N ARG A 274 -12.44 8.37 -8.85
CA ARG A 274 -13.14 8.39 -7.56
C ARG A 274 -12.20 8.75 -6.42
N LEU A 275 -10.95 8.28 -6.46
CA LEU A 275 -9.96 8.55 -5.42
C LEU A 275 -9.49 10.01 -5.45
N LYS A 276 -9.27 10.57 -6.65
CA LYS A 276 -8.95 12.01 -6.82
C LYS A 276 -10.03 12.92 -6.25
N GLN A 277 -11.29 12.53 -6.34
CA GLN A 277 -12.45 13.29 -5.87
C GLN A 277 -12.93 12.85 -4.48
N ALA A 278 -12.20 11.98 -3.79
CA ALA A 278 -12.65 11.34 -2.55
C ALA A 278 -13.06 12.34 -1.45
N ASP A 279 -12.28 13.40 -1.25
CA ASP A 279 -12.58 14.43 -0.26
C ASP A 279 -13.85 15.22 -0.60
N LEU A 280 -14.03 15.58 -1.87
CA LEU A 280 -15.22 16.27 -2.36
C LEU A 280 -16.46 15.38 -2.21
N MET A 281 -16.37 14.14 -2.67
CA MET A 281 -17.48 13.17 -2.58
C MET A 281 -17.86 12.88 -1.13
N ARG A 282 -16.88 12.81 -0.24
CA ARG A 282 -17.13 12.62 1.20
C ARG A 282 -17.85 13.80 1.83
N ARG A 283 -17.42 15.04 1.52
CA ARG A 283 -18.00 16.27 2.08
C ARG A 283 -19.40 16.54 1.54
N GLU A 284 -19.61 16.37 0.23
CA GLU A 284 -20.87 16.73 -0.42
C GLU A 284 -21.92 15.61 -0.40
N ARG A 285 -21.47 14.34 -0.44
CA ARG A 285 -22.37 13.20 -0.65
C ARG A 285 -22.24 12.11 0.41
N GLY A 286 -21.31 12.24 1.36
CA GLY A 286 -21.06 11.22 2.39
C GLY A 286 -20.47 9.90 1.83
N ILE A 287 -19.94 9.91 0.60
CA ILE A 287 -19.40 8.71 -0.05
C ILE A 287 -17.96 8.49 0.43
N SER A 288 -17.67 7.30 0.94
CA SER A 288 -16.32 6.91 1.36
C SER A 288 -15.39 6.70 0.16
N PRO A 289 -14.07 6.95 0.33
CA PRO A 289 -13.09 6.63 -0.70
C PRO A 289 -13.11 5.14 -1.06
N PRO A 290 -12.64 4.76 -2.27
CA PRO A 290 -12.52 3.37 -2.65
C PRO A 290 -11.71 2.56 -1.64
N LYS A 291 -12.15 1.34 -1.34
CA LYS A 291 -11.49 0.47 -0.36
C LYS A 291 -10.36 -0.35 -0.98
N GLY A 292 -10.64 -0.95 -2.13
CA GLY A 292 -9.65 -1.75 -2.82
C GLY A 292 -10.24 -2.95 -3.57
N VAL A 293 -9.34 -3.76 -4.10
CA VAL A 293 -9.62 -4.89 -4.97
C VAL A 293 -8.92 -6.17 -4.48
N LEU A 294 -9.56 -7.31 -4.68
CA LEU A 294 -8.98 -8.63 -4.47
C LEU A 294 -8.84 -9.35 -5.82
N LEU A 295 -7.61 -9.69 -6.21
CA LEU A 295 -7.31 -10.52 -7.38
C LEU A 295 -6.99 -11.93 -6.96
N CYS A 296 -7.77 -12.89 -7.40
CA CYS A 296 -7.52 -14.31 -7.18
C CYS A 296 -7.30 -15.03 -8.51
N GLY A 297 -6.38 -15.96 -8.56
CA GLY A 297 -6.19 -16.75 -9.76
C GLY A 297 -4.82 -17.39 -9.91
N ILE A 298 -4.57 -17.90 -11.10
CA ILE A 298 -3.42 -18.72 -11.43
C ILE A 298 -2.11 -17.97 -11.17
N PRO A 299 -1.10 -18.61 -10.53
CA PRO A 299 0.22 -18.02 -10.34
C PRO A 299 0.86 -17.67 -11.69
N GLY A 300 1.70 -16.62 -11.72
CA GLY A 300 2.39 -16.21 -12.95
C GLY A 300 1.54 -15.47 -13.99
N CYS A 301 0.23 -15.27 -13.76
CA CYS A 301 -0.66 -14.54 -14.68
C CYS A 301 -0.72 -13.03 -14.41
N GLY A 302 0.32 -12.41 -13.87
CA GLY A 302 0.48 -10.96 -13.83
C GLY A 302 -0.22 -10.22 -12.68
N LYS A 303 -0.69 -10.90 -11.61
CA LYS A 303 -1.37 -10.27 -10.47
C LYS A 303 -0.51 -9.19 -9.79
N SER A 304 0.76 -9.48 -9.55
CA SER A 304 1.71 -8.55 -8.93
C SER A 304 2.03 -7.37 -9.85
N GLU A 305 2.08 -7.59 -11.16
CA GLU A 305 2.26 -6.51 -12.14
C GLU A 305 1.02 -5.62 -12.23
N ALA A 306 -0.17 -6.19 -12.04
CA ALA A 306 -1.42 -5.44 -11.96
C ALA A 306 -1.45 -4.48 -10.74
N ALA A 307 -0.89 -4.88 -9.60
CA ALA A 307 -0.76 -3.99 -8.44
C ALA A 307 0.12 -2.77 -8.76
N LYS A 308 1.26 -2.99 -9.40
CA LYS A 308 2.16 -1.91 -9.83
C LYS A 308 1.51 -1.01 -10.87
N ALA A 309 0.85 -1.59 -11.88
CA ALA A 309 0.15 -0.83 -12.91
C ALA A 309 -0.98 0.03 -12.31
N THR A 310 -1.73 -0.49 -11.33
CA THR A 310 -2.76 0.26 -10.61
C THR A 310 -2.17 1.46 -9.86
N ALA A 311 -1.07 1.26 -9.15
CA ALA A 311 -0.40 2.35 -8.43
C ALA A 311 0.09 3.45 -9.41
N LYS A 312 0.61 3.05 -10.56
CA LYS A 312 1.01 3.97 -11.64
C LYS A 312 -0.17 4.76 -12.20
N THR A 313 -1.30 4.08 -12.50
CA THR A 313 -2.54 4.72 -12.98
C THR A 313 -3.08 5.73 -11.95
N PHE A 314 -3.02 5.39 -10.67
CA PHE A 314 -3.45 6.29 -9.60
C PHE A 314 -2.44 7.42 -9.35
N ASN A 315 -1.22 7.29 -9.84
CA ASN A 315 -0.08 8.15 -9.53
C ASN A 315 0.16 8.25 -8.00
N LEU A 316 0.12 7.10 -7.33
CA LEU A 316 0.29 6.96 -5.90
C LEU A 316 1.46 6.03 -5.56
N PRO A 317 2.11 6.23 -4.40
CA PRO A 317 3.13 5.31 -3.92
C PRO A 317 2.56 3.90 -3.71
N LEU A 318 3.32 2.88 -4.12
CA LEU A 318 3.01 1.47 -3.92
C LEU A 318 3.77 0.95 -2.70
N ILE A 319 3.03 0.54 -1.69
CA ILE A 319 3.58 -0.02 -0.45
C ILE A 319 3.21 -1.49 -0.39
N GLN A 320 4.22 -2.35 -0.41
CA GLN A 320 4.00 -3.81 -0.25
C GLN A 320 4.02 -4.18 1.23
N MET A 321 3.05 -4.98 1.64
CA MET A 321 3.00 -5.65 2.94
C MET A 321 3.30 -7.14 2.72
N ASP A 322 4.41 -7.61 3.30
CA ASP A 322 4.74 -9.02 3.27
C ASP A 322 4.07 -9.76 4.44
N MET A 323 3.12 -10.63 4.10
CA MET A 323 2.41 -11.45 5.08
C MET A 323 3.32 -12.45 5.80
N GLY A 324 4.42 -12.88 5.17
CA GLY A 324 5.39 -13.78 5.78
C GLY A 324 6.18 -13.12 6.92
N SER A 325 6.58 -11.87 6.70
CA SER A 325 7.34 -11.08 7.69
C SER A 325 6.52 -10.64 8.90
N LEU A 326 5.18 -10.68 8.81
CA LEU A 326 4.28 -10.41 9.95
C LEU A 326 4.37 -11.48 11.05
N MET A 327 4.89 -12.65 10.72
CA MET A 327 4.99 -13.77 11.65
C MET A 327 6.16 -13.58 12.62
N GLY A 328 5.91 -12.93 13.74
CA GLY A 328 6.87 -12.86 14.86
C GLY A 328 7.07 -14.20 15.55
N LYS A 329 8.22 -14.34 16.22
CA LYS A 329 8.56 -15.55 16.99
C LYS A 329 7.72 -15.73 18.25
N TYR A 330 7.06 -14.68 18.73
CA TYR A 330 6.32 -14.66 19.99
C TYR A 330 4.82 -14.41 19.80
N VAL A 331 4.01 -14.99 20.68
CA VAL A 331 2.56 -14.80 20.71
C VAL A 331 2.24 -13.33 21.04
N GLY A 332 1.49 -12.67 20.16
CA GLY A 332 1.13 -11.25 20.31
C GLY A 332 1.93 -10.26 19.44
N GLU A 333 3.16 -10.58 19.05
CA GLU A 333 3.96 -9.72 18.16
C GLU A 333 3.30 -9.53 16.79
N SER A 334 2.74 -10.58 16.22
CA SER A 334 2.12 -10.53 14.90
C SER A 334 0.91 -9.58 14.84
N GLU A 335 0.10 -9.52 15.91
CA GLU A 335 -1.03 -8.59 15.98
C GLU A 335 -0.56 -7.14 16.09
N GLN A 336 0.45 -6.89 16.95
CA GLN A 336 1.03 -5.55 17.10
C GLN A 336 1.73 -5.10 15.83
N ASN A 337 2.46 -5.98 15.16
CA ASN A 337 3.10 -5.72 13.89
C ASN A 337 2.07 -5.35 12.80
N MET A 338 0.94 -6.05 12.75
CA MET A 338 -0.16 -5.71 11.85
C MET A 338 -0.71 -4.31 12.16
N ARG A 339 -0.99 -3.99 13.43
CA ARG A 339 -1.48 -2.66 13.83
C ARG A 339 -0.52 -1.55 13.43
N ASN A 340 0.77 -1.75 13.66
CA ASN A 340 1.82 -0.79 13.31
C ASN A 340 1.92 -0.60 11.79
N ALA A 341 1.87 -1.69 11.02
CA ALA A 341 1.91 -1.63 9.56
C ALA A 341 0.69 -0.88 8.99
N LEU A 342 -0.50 -1.16 9.51
CA LEU A 342 -1.72 -0.47 9.07
C LEU A 342 -1.71 1.01 9.45
N ALA A 343 -1.25 1.36 10.66
CA ALA A 343 -1.09 2.76 11.07
C ALA A 343 -0.07 3.50 10.18
N MET A 344 1.03 2.84 9.81
CA MET A 344 2.02 3.41 8.89
C MET A 344 1.44 3.59 7.48
N ALA A 345 0.65 2.62 6.97
CA ALA A 345 -0.03 2.75 5.70
C ALA A 345 -1.03 3.93 5.69
N GLU A 346 -1.78 4.14 6.78
CA GLU A 346 -2.66 5.31 6.93
C GLU A 346 -1.88 6.63 6.98
N ALA A 347 -0.74 6.64 7.66
CA ALA A 347 0.14 7.79 7.71
C ALA A 347 0.71 8.16 6.33
N MET A 348 0.88 7.18 5.46
CA MET A 348 1.38 7.39 4.09
C MET A 348 0.27 7.60 3.05
N ALA A 349 -0.99 7.69 3.48
CA ALA A 349 -2.11 7.95 2.59
C ALA A 349 -2.01 9.36 1.94
N PRO A 350 -2.40 9.54 0.67
CA PRO A 350 -2.96 8.52 -0.22
C PRO A 350 -1.91 7.56 -0.77
N CYS A 351 -2.17 6.25 -0.73
CA CYS A 351 -1.25 5.22 -1.22
C CYS A 351 -2.01 3.97 -1.67
N VAL A 352 -1.32 3.12 -2.44
CA VAL A 352 -1.77 1.75 -2.74
C VAL A 352 -1.05 0.78 -1.81
N LEU A 353 -1.80 0.10 -0.95
CA LEU A 353 -1.30 -0.96 -0.08
C LEU A 353 -1.47 -2.31 -0.79
N TRP A 354 -0.35 -2.87 -1.24
CA TRP A 354 -0.32 -4.16 -1.90
C TRP A 354 -0.07 -5.28 -0.89
N ILE A 355 -1.03 -6.17 -0.73
CA ILE A 355 -0.92 -7.36 0.10
C ILE A 355 -0.78 -8.55 -0.82
N ASP A 356 0.44 -9.08 -0.95
CA ASP A 356 0.73 -10.18 -1.85
C ASP A 356 0.51 -11.54 -1.18
N GLU A 357 -0.02 -12.48 -1.97
CA GLU A 357 -0.23 -13.87 -1.56
C GLU A 357 -0.91 -14.02 -0.19
N LEU A 358 -2.07 -13.37 -0.06
CA LEU A 358 -2.86 -13.29 1.16
C LEU A 358 -3.10 -14.66 1.82
N GLU A 359 -3.19 -15.73 1.02
CA GLU A 359 -3.39 -17.12 1.48
C GLU A 359 -2.19 -17.68 2.26
N LYS A 360 -0.95 -17.19 2.01
CA LYS A 360 0.24 -17.69 2.72
C LYS A 360 0.13 -17.47 4.23
N GLY A 361 -0.46 -16.36 4.64
CA GLY A 361 -0.71 -16.09 6.04
C GLY A 361 -1.64 -17.12 6.71
N PHE A 362 -2.50 -17.82 5.93
CA PHE A 362 -3.40 -18.84 6.45
C PHE A 362 -2.80 -20.25 6.40
N SER A 363 -2.00 -20.54 5.39
CA SER A 363 -1.38 -21.86 5.21
C SER A 363 -0.36 -22.18 6.30
N ALA A 364 0.34 -21.17 6.83
CA ALA A 364 1.32 -21.32 7.88
C ALA A 364 0.67 -21.59 9.27
N ALA A 365 -0.63 -21.30 9.41
CA ALA A 365 -1.35 -21.46 10.68
C ALA A 365 -1.69 -22.93 11.04
N GLY A 366 -1.37 -23.92 10.19
CA GLY A 366 -1.58 -25.36 10.47
C GLY A 366 -2.99 -25.70 10.99
N SER A 367 -3.42 -26.93 10.87
CA SER A 367 -4.73 -27.42 11.40
C SER A 367 -4.73 -27.66 12.93
N GLY A 368 -3.77 -27.06 13.69
CA GLY A 368 -3.61 -27.24 15.12
C GLY A 368 -4.29 -26.17 15.98
N GLU A 369 -4.41 -26.41 17.30
CA GLU A 369 -5.00 -25.53 18.32
C GLU A 369 -4.33 -24.15 18.43
N ASP A 370 -3.13 -23.94 17.87
CA ASP A 370 -2.35 -22.69 17.90
C ASP A 370 -2.74 -21.64 16.85
N SER A 371 -3.85 -21.81 16.14
CA SER A 371 -4.30 -20.83 15.10
C SER A 371 -4.83 -19.50 15.68
N GLY A 372 -4.85 -19.34 16.99
CA GLY A 372 -5.40 -18.16 17.70
C GLY A 372 -4.76 -16.82 17.34
N PRO A 373 -3.42 -16.69 17.30
CA PRO A 373 -2.73 -15.44 16.95
C PRO A 373 -3.04 -14.97 15.54
N PHE A 374 -3.10 -15.88 14.58
CA PHE A 374 -3.41 -15.58 13.19
C PHE A 374 -4.84 -15.08 13.00
N LYS A 375 -5.80 -15.75 13.64
CA LYS A 375 -7.21 -15.32 13.60
C LYS A 375 -7.37 -13.90 14.12
N ARG A 376 -6.64 -13.53 15.20
CA ARG A 376 -6.66 -12.16 15.74
C ARG A 376 -6.01 -11.14 14.80
N MET A 377 -4.84 -11.47 14.24
CA MET A 377 -4.16 -10.62 13.26
C MET A 377 -5.06 -10.31 12.05
N PHE A 378 -5.70 -11.34 11.49
CA PHE A 378 -6.63 -11.14 10.37
C PHE A 378 -7.92 -10.43 10.78
N ALA A 379 -8.42 -10.66 11.99
CA ALA A 379 -9.56 -9.91 12.51
C ALA A 379 -9.22 -8.40 12.60
N THR A 380 -7.98 -8.05 12.99
CA THR A 380 -7.48 -6.68 12.99
C THR A 380 -7.46 -6.09 11.58
N LEU A 381 -6.90 -6.81 10.59
CA LEU A 381 -6.89 -6.38 9.19
C LEU A 381 -8.32 -6.17 8.66
N LEU A 382 -9.20 -7.14 8.87
CA LEU A 382 -10.57 -7.11 8.37
C LEU A 382 -11.42 -6.01 9.03
N GLY A 383 -11.22 -5.76 10.34
CA GLY A 383 -11.83 -4.65 11.07
C GLY A 383 -11.34 -3.31 10.50
N TRP A 384 -10.04 -3.16 10.35
CA TRP A 384 -9.45 -1.96 9.77
C TRP A 384 -9.97 -1.69 8.34
N MET A 385 -10.02 -2.71 7.47
CA MET A 385 -10.58 -2.58 6.11
C MET A 385 -12.02 -2.06 6.11
N GLN A 386 -12.81 -2.43 7.11
CA GLN A 386 -14.19 -1.99 7.24
C GLN A 386 -14.28 -0.53 7.68
N ASP A 387 -13.47 -0.14 8.65
CA ASP A 387 -13.59 1.11 9.40
C ASP A 387 -12.66 2.23 8.90
N LYS A 388 -11.66 1.91 8.06
CA LYS A 388 -10.67 2.87 7.56
C LYS A 388 -11.34 4.07 6.88
N LYS A 389 -10.85 5.26 7.23
CA LYS A 389 -11.27 6.55 6.65
C LYS A 389 -10.19 7.17 5.76
N ALA A 390 -8.94 6.76 5.96
CA ALA A 390 -7.81 7.21 5.17
C ALA A 390 -7.90 6.69 3.72
N PRO A 391 -7.49 7.48 2.73
CA PRO A 391 -7.51 7.09 1.32
C PRO A 391 -6.36 6.11 0.99
N VAL A 392 -6.36 4.96 1.65
CA VAL A 392 -5.48 3.82 1.36
C VAL A 392 -6.23 2.86 0.46
N PHE A 393 -5.79 2.68 -0.77
CA PHE A 393 -6.38 1.70 -1.69
C PHE A 393 -5.70 0.35 -1.51
N ILE A 394 -6.46 -0.68 -1.14
CA ILE A 394 -5.94 -2.02 -0.90
C ILE A 394 -5.94 -2.79 -2.21
N PHE A 395 -4.78 -3.29 -2.61
CA PHE A 395 -4.63 -4.23 -3.72
C PHE A 395 -4.16 -5.58 -3.17
N ALA A 396 -5.08 -6.52 -2.99
CA ALA A 396 -4.76 -7.83 -2.46
C ALA A 396 -4.67 -8.88 -3.58
N THR A 397 -3.70 -9.79 -3.50
CA THR A 397 -3.56 -10.91 -4.42
C THR A 397 -3.65 -12.24 -3.68
N ALA A 398 -4.17 -13.26 -4.37
CA ALA A 398 -4.19 -14.62 -3.87
C ALA A 398 -4.04 -15.63 -5.02
N ASN A 399 -3.28 -16.70 -4.80
CA ASN A 399 -3.16 -17.80 -5.76
C ASN A 399 -4.21 -18.89 -5.49
N ASP A 400 -4.51 -19.14 -4.22
CA ASP A 400 -5.52 -20.12 -3.83
C ASP A 400 -6.66 -19.49 -3.02
N ILE A 401 -7.84 -19.48 -3.62
CA ILE A 401 -9.05 -18.99 -3.00
C ILE A 401 -9.60 -19.93 -1.92
N GLY A 402 -9.25 -21.23 -1.97
CA GLY A 402 -9.70 -22.23 -1.01
C GLY A 402 -9.11 -22.04 0.37
N GLY A 403 -7.91 -21.46 0.47
CA GLY A 403 -7.25 -21.12 1.73
C GLY A 403 -7.80 -19.87 2.42
N LEU A 404 -8.53 -19.01 1.70
CA LEU A 404 -9.02 -17.74 2.24
C LEU A 404 -10.30 -17.90 3.07
N PRO A 405 -10.40 -17.27 4.25
CA PRO A 405 -11.64 -17.19 5.02
C PRO A 405 -12.78 -16.53 4.24
N LYS A 406 -14.00 -17.02 4.47
CA LYS A 406 -15.23 -16.49 3.83
C LYS A 406 -15.44 -14.99 4.12
N GLU A 407 -14.89 -14.53 5.21
CA GLU A 407 -14.94 -13.13 5.64
C GLU A 407 -14.39 -12.16 4.61
N PHE A 408 -13.34 -12.52 3.86
CA PHE A 408 -12.78 -11.67 2.79
C PHE A 408 -13.75 -11.42 1.63
N PHE A 409 -14.68 -12.35 1.43
CA PHE A 409 -15.68 -12.27 0.36
C PHE A 409 -16.92 -11.48 0.75
N ARG A 410 -17.08 -11.07 2.02
CA ARG A 410 -18.22 -10.26 2.47
C ARG A 410 -18.15 -8.85 1.87
N SER A 411 -19.33 -8.30 1.55
CA SER A 411 -19.46 -6.91 1.08
C SER A 411 -18.90 -5.92 2.10
N GLY A 412 -18.37 -4.80 1.60
CA GLY A 412 -17.87 -3.72 2.44
C GLY A 412 -16.38 -3.82 2.83
N ARG A 413 -15.63 -4.83 2.35
CA ARG A 413 -14.18 -4.98 2.55
C ARG A 413 -13.39 -4.66 1.30
N PHE A 414 -13.73 -5.28 0.19
CA PHE A 414 -13.26 -4.93 -1.14
C PHE A 414 -14.43 -4.37 -1.95
N ASP A 415 -14.16 -3.41 -2.81
CA ASP A 415 -15.14 -2.85 -3.75
C ASP A 415 -15.44 -3.86 -4.85
N GLU A 416 -14.41 -4.57 -5.33
CA GLU A 416 -14.55 -5.58 -6.37
C GLU A 416 -13.60 -6.77 -6.14
N LYS A 417 -13.94 -7.90 -6.72
CA LYS A 417 -13.17 -9.15 -6.65
C LYS A 417 -13.05 -9.74 -8.04
N PHE A 418 -11.82 -9.82 -8.53
CA PHE A 418 -11.53 -10.31 -9.86
C PHE A 418 -10.90 -11.69 -9.86
N ALA A 419 -11.33 -12.52 -10.82
CA ALA A 419 -10.72 -13.79 -11.16
C ALA A 419 -9.73 -13.60 -12.30
N VAL A 420 -8.47 -13.95 -12.07
CA VAL A 420 -7.41 -13.93 -13.06
C VAL A 420 -7.26 -15.34 -13.65
N PHE A 421 -7.59 -15.45 -14.91
CA PHE A 421 -7.51 -16.68 -15.68
C PHE A 421 -6.25 -16.72 -16.56
N LEU A 422 -6.10 -17.81 -17.32
CA LEU A 422 -5.07 -17.91 -18.34
C LEU A 422 -5.28 -16.85 -19.43
N PRO A 423 -4.20 -16.30 -19.97
CA PRO A 423 -4.32 -15.32 -21.04
C PRO A 423 -4.84 -15.98 -22.34
N THR A 424 -5.75 -15.30 -23.01
CA THR A 424 -6.18 -15.63 -24.38
C THR A 424 -5.03 -15.37 -25.36
N ALA A 425 -5.12 -15.87 -26.58
CA ALA A 425 -4.13 -15.58 -27.61
C ALA A 425 -3.94 -14.07 -27.84
N GLN A 426 -5.03 -13.29 -27.79
CA GLN A 426 -4.97 -11.83 -27.89
C GLN A 426 -4.22 -11.21 -26.70
N GLU A 427 -4.45 -11.69 -25.49
CA GLU A 427 -3.74 -11.21 -24.30
C GLU A 427 -2.27 -11.64 -24.32
N CYS A 428 -1.95 -12.86 -24.80
CA CYS A 428 -0.56 -13.28 -25.05
C CYS A 428 0.18 -12.30 -25.98
N VAL A 429 -0.48 -11.88 -27.07
CA VAL A 429 0.07 -10.86 -27.99
C VAL A 429 0.30 -9.53 -27.28
N GLN A 430 -0.66 -9.08 -26.49
CA GLN A 430 -0.52 -7.82 -25.73
C GLN A 430 0.61 -7.89 -24.70
N ILE A 431 0.78 -9.03 -24.02
CA ILE A 431 1.88 -9.25 -23.07
C ILE A 431 3.22 -9.20 -23.81
N LEU A 432 3.34 -9.91 -24.95
CA LEU A 432 4.54 -9.85 -25.80
C LEU A 432 4.87 -8.43 -26.22
N GLN A 433 3.89 -7.70 -26.79
CA GLN A 433 4.08 -6.32 -27.24
C GLN A 433 4.53 -5.38 -26.11
N LYS A 434 3.84 -5.43 -24.98
CA LYS A 434 4.16 -4.58 -23.82
C LYS A 434 5.57 -4.85 -23.29
N HIS A 435 5.96 -6.12 -23.24
CA HIS A 435 7.31 -6.48 -22.80
C HIS A 435 8.39 -6.02 -23.79
N MET A 436 8.16 -6.19 -25.08
CA MET A 436 9.06 -5.71 -26.13
C MET A 436 9.19 -4.18 -26.11
N MET A 437 8.08 -3.44 -25.93
CA MET A 437 8.09 -1.98 -25.77
C MET A 437 8.92 -1.55 -24.57
N ARG A 438 8.74 -2.19 -23.42
CA ARG A 438 9.53 -1.90 -22.21
C ARG A 438 11.02 -2.12 -22.41
N ILE A 439 11.40 -3.20 -23.10
CA ILE A 439 12.80 -3.46 -23.44
C ILE A 439 13.34 -2.35 -24.36
N GLN A 440 12.59 -1.99 -25.40
CA GLN A 440 12.94 -0.92 -26.34
C GLN A 440 13.19 0.41 -25.61
N GLU A 441 12.27 0.83 -24.77
CA GLU A 441 12.39 2.06 -23.96
C GLU A 441 13.59 2.04 -23.02
N THR A 442 13.85 0.89 -22.38
CA THR A 442 15.00 0.72 -21.48
C THR A 442 16.32 0.87 -22.21
N VAL A 443 16.41 0.25 -23.40
CA VAL A 443 17.62 0.32 -24.24
C VAL A 443 17.80 1.73 -24.80
N GLU A 444 16.72 2.38 -25.22
CA GLU A 444 16.77 3.76 -25.71
C GLU A 444 17.26 4.74 -24.64
N LYS A 445 16.70 4.69 -23.44
CA LYS A 445 17.14 5.52 -22.30
C LYS A 445 18.63 5.29 -21.95
N ALA A 446 19.07 4.03 -21.94
CA ALA A 446 20.48 3.71 -21.70
C ALA A 446 21.41 4.16 -22.83
N SER A 447 20.93 4.14 -24.07
CA SER A 447 21.72 4.49 -25.26
C SER A 447 21.84 5.99 -25.45
N GLN A 448 20.80 6.76 -25.12
CA GLN A 448 20.80 8.23 -25.17
C GLN A 448 21.86 8.83 -24.24
N LYS A 449 22.07 8.24 -23.05
CA LYS A 449 23.17 8.63 -22.12
C LYS A 449 24.56 8.46 -22.75
N ASN A 450 24.69 7.61 -23.77
CA ASN A 450 25.95 7.33 -24.48
C ASN A 450 26.01 7.96 -25.88
N GLY A 451 25.08 8.84 -26.24
CA GLY A 451 25.01 9.51 -27.55
C GLY A 451 24.69 8.58 -28.71
N ARG A 452 24.10 7.41 -28.45
CA ARG A 452 23.69 6.43 -29.45
C ARG A 452 22.18 6.22 -29.38
N ASN A 453 21.54 5.99 -30.53
CA ASN A 453 20.13 5.58 -30.58
C ASN A 453 20.10 4.15 -31.09
N ILE A 454 19.80 3.18 -30.20
CA ILE A 454 19.73 1.76 -30.53
C ILE A 454 18.27 1.34 -30.62
N LEU A 455 17.83 1.00 -31.81
CA LEU A 455 16.54 0.38 -32.05
C LEU A 455 16.73 -1.16 -31.94
N VAL A 456 16.05 -1.80 -30.99
CA VAL A 456 16.12 -3.25 -30.79
C VAL A 456 15.22 -3.99 -31.76
N PHE A 457 13.97 -3.54 -31.89
CA PHE A 457 12.97 -4.19 -32.74
C PHE A 457 12.60 -3.29 -33.93
N ASN A 458 12.44 -3.90 -35.11
CA ASN A 458 11.76 -3.25 -36.22
C ASN A 458 10.26 -3.14 -35.89
N GLY A 459 9.61 -2.04 -36.30
CA GLY A 459 8.17 -1.82 -36.04
C GLY A 459 7.28 -2.97 -36.55
N ASP A 460 7.65 -3.62 -37.64
CA ASP A 460 6.92 -4.76 -38.18
C ASP A 460 6.99 -6.02 -37.28
N ALA A 461 8.07 -6.20 -36.54
CA ALA A 461 8.22 -7.30 -35.59
C ALA A 461 7.30 -7.19 -34.36
N MET A 462 6.76 -5.99 -34.12
CA MET A 462 5.86 -5.69 -33.00
C MET A 462 4.38 -5.64 -33.42
N LYS A 463 4.06 -5.90 -34.68
CA LYS A 463 2.66 -5.85 -35.17
C LYS A 463 1.81 -6.96 -34.54
N PRO A 464 0.57 -6.67 -34.11
CA PRO A 464 -0.32 -7.66 -33.51
C PRO A 464 -0.57 -8.89 -34.37
N GLU A 465 -0.79 -8.68 -35.68
CA GLU A 465 -1.06 -9.78 -36.62
C GLU A 465 0.10 -10.76 -36.70
N TYR A 466 1.32 -10.22 -36.71
CA TYR A 466 2.54 -11.02 -36.75
C TYR A 466 2.71 -11.85 -35.46
N LEU A 467 2.56 -11.21 -34.30
CA LEU A 467 2.66 -11.88 -33.01
C LEU A 467 1.51 -12.88 -32.79
N ARG A 468 0.32 -12.61 -33.33
CA ARG A 468 -0.82 -13.53 -33.27
C ARG A 468 -0.52 -14.84 -34.04
N SER A 469 0.00 -14.74 -35.27
CA SER A 469 0.38 -15.93 -36.04
C SER A 469 1.46 -16.74 -35.30
N PHE A 470 2.39 -16.08 -34.64
CA PHE A 470 3.39 -16.74 -33.82
C PHE A 470 2.76 -17.52 -32.67
N VAL A 471 1.86 -16.90 -31.87
CA VAL A 471 1.16 -17.56 -30.75
C VAL A 471 0.37 -18.78 -31.26
N ASP A 472 -0.37 -18.63 -32.33
CA ASP A 472 -1.22 -19.69 -32.86
C ASP A 472 -0.43 -20.88 -33.41
N GLU A 473 0.74 -20.64 -34.02
CA GLU A 473 1.53 -21.67 -34.68
C GLU A 473 2.57 -22.32 -33.75
N VAL A 474 3.16 -21.53 -32.83
CA VAL A 474 4.33 -21.97 -32.06
C VAL A 474 3.97 -22.45 -30.65
N PHE A 475 2.88 -21.93 -30.05
CA PHE A 475 2.45 -22.38 -28.71
C PHE A 475 1.70 -23.72 -28.81
N GLN A 476 2.35 -24.69 -29.40
CA GLN A 476 1.86 -26.08 -29.51
C GLN A 476 3.02 -27.07 -29.53
N LYS A 477 2.73 -28.29 -29.09
CA LYS A 477 3.63 -29.44 -29.16
C LYS A 477 2.80 -30.68 -29.46
N ASP A 478 3.17 -31.43 -30.50
CA ASP A 478 2.46 -32.65 -30.89
C ASP A 478 0.95 -32.47 -31.10
N GLY A 479 0.55 -31.29 -31.63
CA GLY A 479 -0.86 -30.92 -31.85
C GLY A 479 -1.63 -30.52 -30.59
N ARG A 480 -0.99 -30.50 -29.41
CA ARG A 480 -1.59 -30.01 -28.15
C ARG A 480 -1.13 -28.57 -27.84
N ALA A 481 -1.98 -27.79 -27.18
CA ALA A 481 -1.59 -26.47 -26.72
C ALA A 481 -0.49 -26.56 -25.67
N ARG A 482 0.54 -25.75 -25.82
CA ARG A 482 1.44 -25.41 -24.73
C ARG A 482 0.82 -24.21 -23.99
N ILE A 483 0.24 -24.47 -22.83
CA ILE A 483 -0.48 -23.48 -22.06
C ILE A 483 0.50 -22.54 -21.38
N ALA A 484 0.59 -21.32 -21.93
CA ALA A 484 1.46 -20.28 -21.42
C ALA A 484 0.78 -19.43 -20.35
N ILE A 485 1.50 -19.13 -19.28
CA ILE A 485 1.17 -18.06 -18.33
C ILE A 485 2.00 -16.81 -18.64
N GLY A 486 1.67 -15.69 -18.04
CA GLY A 486 2.36 -14.43 -18.31
C GLY A 486 3.87 -14.47 -18.06
N SER A 487 4.32 -15.20 -17.03
CA SER A 487 5.75 -15.40 -16.73
C SER A 487 6.48 -16.22 -17.80
N ASP A 488 5.82 -17.21 -18.41
CA ASP A 488 6.42 -17.99 -19.50
C ASP A 488 6.70 -17.11 -20.72
N ILE A 489 5.74 -16.25 -21.06
CA ILE A 489 5.87 -15.31 -22.18
C ILE A 489 7.06 -14.35 -21.95
N LEU A 490 7.21 -13.81 -20.72
CA LEU A 490 8.34 -12.97 -20.37
C LEU A 490 9.67 -13.74 -20.47
N GLN A 491 9.69 -14.97 -20.02
CA GLN A 491 10.88 -15.83 -20.11
C GLN A 491 11.28 -16.09 -21.56
N ILE A 492 10.32 -16.38 -22.44
CA ILE A 492 10.56 -16.61 -23.87
C ILE A 492 11.23 -15.38 -24.49
N VAL A 493 10.69 -14.19 -24.28
CA VAL A 493 11.27 -12.93 -24.83
C VAL A 493 12.69 -12.72 -24.33
N ASN A 494 12.91 -12.88 -23.03
CA ASN A 494 14.23 -12.69 -22.42
C ASN A 494 15.24 -13.74 -22.95
N THR A 495 14.83 -15.00 -23.09
CA THR A 495 15.66 -16.08 -23.65
C THR A 495 16.01 -15.80 -25.11
N ALA A 496 15.03 -15.38 -25.91
CA ALA A 496 15.25 -15.02 -27.31
C ALA A 496 16.29 -13.90 -27.46
N LEU A 497 16.18 -12.84 -26.65
CA LEU A 497 17.13 -11.72 -26.67
C LEU A 497 18.52 -12.08 -26.12
N ALA A 498 18.62 -13.12 -25.31
CA ALA A 498 19.91 -13.59 -24.79
C ALA A 498 20.75 -14.34 -25.83
N ILE A 499 20.16 -14.76 -26.94
CA ILE A 499 20.85 -15.52 -28.01
C ILE A 499 21.96 -14.65 -28.61
N PRO A 500 23.25 -15.09 -28.60
CA PRO A 500 24.40 -14.24 -28.93
C PRO A 500 24.39 -13.67 -30.36
N TYR A 501 23.88 -14.39 -31.35
CA TYR A 501 23.88 -13.93 -32.75
C TYR A 501 22.84 -12.81 -32.98
N ILE A 502 21.78 -12.71 -32.18
CA ILE A 502 20.72 -11.70 -32.28
C ILE A 502 21.27 -10.31 -32.03
N ARG A 503 22.17 -10.16 -31.05
CA ARG A 503 22.77 -8.86 -30.71
C ARG A 503 23.49 -8.16 -31.86
N LYS A 504 23.90 -8.93 -32.86
CA LYS A 504 24.59 -8.43 -34.05
C LYS A 504 23.64 -7.98 -35.16
N LYS A 505 22.33 -8.25 -35.03
CA LYS A 505 21.31 -8.06 -36.05
C LYS A 505 20.29 -6.95 -35.71
N TYR A 506 20.61 -6.09 -34.79
CA TYR A 506 19.72 -4.97 -34.46
C TYR A 506 19.64 -3.94 -35.62
N PRO A 507 18.44 -3.38 -35.92
CA PRO A 507 17.13 -3.75 -35.38
C PRO A 507 16.64 -5.12 -35.89
N LEU A 508 15.98 -5.88 -35.02
CA LEU A 508 15.47 -7.20 -35.33
C LEU A 508 14.31 -7.11 -36.34
N SER A 509 14.51 -7.71 -37.51
CA SER A 509 13.42 -7.89 -38.49
C SER A 509 12.42 -8.95 -37.98
N PRO A 510 11.19 -9.01 -38.53
CA PRO A 510 10.20 -10.01 -38.18
C PRO A 510 10.75 -11.44 -38.26
N ASP A 511 11.40 -11.80 -39.39
CA ASP A 511 11.89 -13.16 -39.61
C ASP A 511 12.96 -13.57 -38.58
N VAL A 512 13.94 -12.71 -38.34
CA VAL A 512 15.00 -12.94 -37.33
C VAL A 512 14.43 -13.04 -35.95
N TRP A 513 13.45 -12.22 -35.63
CA TRP A 513 12.82 -12.25 -34.31
C TRP A 513 11.98 -13.51 -34.13
N ARG A 514 11.26 -13.93 -35.16
CA ARG A 514 10.50 -15.19 -35.14
C ARG A 514 11.40 -16.38 -34.90
N GLU A 515 12.49 -16.52 -35.67
CA GLU A 515 13.48 -17.58 -35.49
C GLU A 515 13.99 -17.65 -34.05
N ALA A 516 14.29 -16.47 -33.45
CA ALA A 516 14.75 -16.43 -32.09
C ALA A 516 13.68 -16.81 -31.05
N LEU A 517 12.44 -16.40 -31.28
CA LEU A 517 11.31 -16.77 -30.41
C LEU A 517 11.00 -18.28 -30.53
N GLU A 518 11.05 -18.85 -31.71
CA GLU A 518 10.87 -20.30 -31.95
C GLU A 518 11.93 -21.12 -31.21
N ASP A 519 13.20 -20.73 -31.32
CA ASP A 519 14.30 -21.36 -30.60
C ASP A 519 14.11 -21.22 -29.07
N ALA A 520 13.72 -20.04 -28.60
CA ALA A 520 13.42 -19.80 -27.17
C ALA A 520 12.27 -20.69 -26.68
N VAL A 521 11.19 -20.84 -27.45
CA VAL A 521 10.05 -21.69 -27.10
C VAL A 521 10.44 -23.15 -26.99
N GLN A 522 11.32 -23.63 -27.85
CA GLN A 522 11.81 -25.04 -27.79
C GLN A 522 12.62 -25.30 -26.52
N ASN A 523 13.37 -24.28 -26.05
CA ASN A 523 14.26 -24.38 -24.90
C ASN A 523 13.59 -23.98 -23.56
N CYS A 524 12.41 -23.40 -23.59
CA CYS A 524 11.64 -23.04 -22.38
C CYS A 524 10.65 -24.15 -21.99
N THR A 525 10.43 -24.32 -20.69
CA THR A 525 9.37 -25.16 -20.14
C THR A 525 8.20 -24.26 -19.77
N PHE A 526 7.00 -24.58 -20.27
CA PHE A 526 5.79 -23.86 -19.93
C PHE A 526 5.20 -24.42 -18.64
N TYR A 527 4.54 -23.54 -17.87
CA TYR A 527 3.86 -23.95 -16.65
C TYR A 527 2.82 -25.05 -16.92
N GLY A 528 2.11 -24.97 -18.02
CA GLY A 528 1.11 -25.96 -18.43
C GLY A 528 1.66 -27.22 -19.10
N ASP A 529 2.98 -27.43 -19.21
CA ASP A 529 3.56 -28.66 -19.78
C ASP A 529 3.46 -29.86 -18.83
N SER A 530 3.29 -29.61 -17.50
CA SER A 530 3.15 -30.65 -16.48
C SER A 530 1.67 -30.96 -16.22
N GLU A 531 1.34 -32.27 -16.12
CA GLU A 531 -0.03 -32.68 -15.78
C GLU A 531 -0.48 -32.20 -14.42
N GLU A 532 0.42 -32.17 -13.44
CA GLU A 532 0.16 -31.67 -12.10
C GLU A 532 -0.22 -30.18 -12.10
N ASN A 533 0.47 -29.38 -12.91
CA ASN A 533 0.15 -27.97 -13.07
C ASN A 533 -1.17 -27.77 -13.82
N LEU A 534 -1.46 -28.59 -14.82
CA LEU A 534 -2.76 -28.57 -15.52
C LEU A 534 -3.91 -28.88 -14.58
N ASP A 535 -3.74 -29.85 -13.69
CA ASP A 535 -4.75 -30.17 -12.67
C ASP A 535 -4.92 -29.00 -11.67
N SER A 536 -3.81 -28.39 -11.26
CA SER A 536 -3.84 -27.20 -10.39
C SER A 536 -4.58 -26.02 -11.05
N ILE A 537 -4.32 -25.77 -12.33
CA ILE A 537 -5.03 -24.77 -13.13
C ILE A 537 -6.53 -25.09 -13.16
N ALA A 538 -6.91 -26.33 -13.49
CA ALA A 538 -8.30 -26.74 -13.60
C ALA A 538 -9.05 -26.61 -12.24
N ILE A 539 -8.41 -27.00 -11.14
CA ILE A 539 -8.95 -26.83 -9.78
C ILE A 539 -9.17 -25.34 -9.47
N SER A 540 -8.21 -24.50 -9.81
CA SER A 540 -8.32 -23.05 -9.63
C SER A 540 -9.49 -22.48 -10.43
N TYR A 541 -9.67 -22.90 -11.69
CA TYR A 541 -10.84 -22.52 -12.49
C TYR A 541 -12.15 -22.94 -11.83
N CYS A 542 -12.28 -24.20 -11.39
CA CYS A 542 -13.48 -24.68 -10.70
C CYS A 542 -13.83 -23.80 -9.49
N ARG A 543 -12.85 -23.49 -8.67
CA ARG A 543 -13.03 -22.65 -7.46
C ARG A 543 -13.45 -21.22 -7.79
N LEU A 544 -12.77 -20.60 -8.78
CA LEU A 544 -13.03 -19.20 -9.18
C LEU A 544 -14.43 -19.05 -9.82
N LEU A 545 -14.78 -19.95 -10.74
CA LEU A 545 -16.08 -19.96 -11.42
C LEU A 545 -17.23 -20.16 -10.42
N ARG A 546 -17.05 -21.08 -9.46
CA ARG A 546 -18.05 -21.35 -8.40
C ARG A 546 -18.29 -20.13 -7.50
N LYS A 547 -17.28 -19.32 -7.24
CA LYS A 547 -17.40 -18.09 -6.43
C LYS A 547 -18.07 -16.95 -7.19
N GLY A 548 -18.28 -17.06 -8.49
CA GLY A 548 -18.89 -16.01 -9.30
C GLY A 548 -18.10 -14.71 -9.29
N MET A 549 -16.76 -14.79 -9.26
CA MET A 549 -15.90 -13.61 -9.30
C MET A 549 -15.90 -13.03 -10.70
N ARG A 550 -15.80 -11.69 -10.80
CA ARG A 550 -15.73 -11.00 -12.06
C ARG A 550 -14.41 -11.34 -12.78
N PRO A 551 -14.43 -11.77 -14.06
CA PRO A 551 -13.18 -11.99 -14.79
C PRO A 551 -12.42 -10.68 -15.03
N THR A 552 -11.09 -10.74 -15.07
CA THR A 552 -10.24 -9.58 -15.40
C THR A 552 -10.30 -9.19 -16.86
N THR A 553 -10.77 -10.10 -17.73
CA THR A 553 -10.91 -9.91 -19.18
C THR A 553 -12.38 -9.96 -19.60
N SER A 554 -12.74 -9.21 -20.65
CA SER A 554 -14.09 -9.24 -21.23
C SER A 554 -14.45 -10.55 -21.93
N ASN A 555 -13.43 -11.31 -22.40
CA ASN A 555 -13.62 -12.55 -23.12
C ASN A 555 -12.81 -13.69 -22.51
N PRO A 556 -13.16 -14.19 -21.31
CA PRO A 556 -12.47 -15.32 -20.73
C PRO A 556 -12.72 -16.59 -21.57
N LEU A 557 -11.72 -17.48 -21.68
CA LEU A 557 -11.83 -18.73 -22.42
C LEU A 557 -12.93 -19.63 -21.90
N ILE A 558 -13.12 -19.65 -20.56
CA ILE A 558 -14.19 -20.41 -19.90
C ILE A 558 -15.03 -19.43 -19.11
N LYS A 559 -16.33 -19.39 -19.38
CA LYS A 559 -17.29 -18.51 -18.72
C LYS A 559 -17.96 -19.21 -17.55
N THR A 560 -18.46 -18.43 -16.61
CA THR A 560 -19.23 -18.95 -15.45
C THR A 560 -20.45 -19.78 -15.90
N GLU A 561 -21.06 -19.43 -17.01
CA GLU A 561 -22.19 -20.15 -17.61
C GLU A 561 -21.81 -21.54 -18.15
N ASP A 562 -20.54 -21.74 -18.45
CA ASP A 562 -20.00 -23.03 -18.94
C ASP A 562 -19.73 -24.01 -17.80
N TYR A 563 -19.65 -23.51 -16.57
CA TYR A 563 -19.45 -24.31 -15.38
C TYR A 563 -20.79 -24.70 -14.78
N GLN A 564 -21.24 -25.92 -15.05
CA GLN A 564 -22.37 -26.52 -14.35
C GLN A 564 -21.82 -27.56 -13.36
N PRO A 565 -21.93 -27.30 -12.03
CA PRO A 565 -21.52 -28.32 -11.07
C PRO A 565 -22.37 -29.57 -11.29
N PRO A 566 -21.77 -30.76 -11.34
CA PRO A 566 -22.53 -32.01 -11.50
C PRO A 566 -23.50 -32.15 -10.35
N LYS A 567 -24.76 -32.45 -10.65
CA LYS A 567 -25.74 -32.73 -9.60
C LYS A 567 -25.33 -34.03 -8.89
N MET A 568 -25.47 -34.05 -7.57
CA MET A 568 -25.07 -35.18 -6.73
C MET A 568 -25.63 -36.53 -7.26
N ASN A 569 -26.80 -36.54 -7.89
CA ASN A 569 -27.43 -37.72 -8.48
C ASN A 569 -26.77 -38.17 -9.80
N GLU A 570 -26.11 -37.30 -10.52
CA GLU A 570 -25.38 -37.58 -11.77
C GLU A 570 -23.99 -38.19 -11.54
N LEU A 571 -23.42 -37.95 -10.35
CA LEU A 571 -22.14 -38.54 -9.92
C LEU A 571 -22.26 -40.04 -9.64
N LEU A 572 -23.48 -40.52 -9.37
CA LEU A 572 -23.74 -41.94 -9.10
C LEU A 572 -24.03 -42.75 -10.37
N ASP A 573 -24.36 -42.07 -11.48
CA ASP A 573 -24.72 -42.71 -12.74
C ASP A 573 -23.53 -42.77 -13.73
N LYS A 574 -22.72 -43.82 -13.61
CA LYS A 574 -21.53 -44.04 -14.43
C LYS A 574 -21.84 -44.62 -15.84
N SER A 575 -23.01 -44.38 -16.40
CA SER A 575 -23.39 -44.96 -17.68
C SER A 575 -22.64 -44.31 -18.86
N GLU A 576 -22.20 -45.15 -19.82
CA GLU A 576 -21.54 -44.70 -21.06
C GLU A 576 -22.42 -43.78 -21.92
N ALA A 577 -23.75 -43.89 -21.80
CA ALA A 577 -24.70 -43.03 -22.50
C ALA A 577 -24.62 -41.58 -22.03
N SER A 578 -24.41 -41.30 -20.72
CA SER A 578 -24.22 -39.97 -20.16
C SER A 578 -22.93 -39.32 -20.70
N LYS A 579 -21.84 -40.09 -20.80
CA LYS A 579 -20.55 -39.60 -21.36
C LYS A 579 -20.69 -39.18 -22.83
N LYS A 580 -21.41 -39.96 -23.65
CA LYS A 580 -21.61 -39.64 -25.08
C LYS A 580 -22.47 -38.38 -25.27
N LYS A 581 -23.49 -38.18 -24.44
CA LYS A 581 -24.33 -36.98 -24.48
C LYS A 581 -23.56 -35.71 -24.11
N THR A 582 -22.75 -35.76 -23.07
CA THR A 582 -21.88 -34.65 -22.65
C THR A 582 -20.87 -34.26 -23.73
N ILE A 583 -20.30 -35.24 -24.46
CA ILE A 583 -19.38 -34.99 -25.58
C ILE A 583 -20.11 -34.34 -26.76
N SER A 584 -21.32 -34.79 -27.09
CA SER A 584 -22.14 -34.22 -28.17
C SER A 584 -22.51 -32.76 -27.90
N ASP A 585 -22.96 -32.47 -26.68
CA ASP A 585 -23.34 -31.10 -26.28
C ASP A 585 -22.12 -30.17 -26.23
N SER A 586 -20.95 -30.68 -25.85
CA SER A 586 -19.68 -29.93 -25.89
C SER A 586 -19.25 -29.57 -27.29
N THR A 587 -19.43 -30.46 -28.25
CA THR A 587 -19.05 -30.26 -29.68
C THR A 587 -19.98 -29.25 -30.36
N ALA A 588 -21.25 -29.21 -30.00
CA ALA A 588 -22.20 -28.20 -30.50
C ALA A 588 -21.86 -26.80 -29.99
N LYS A 589 -21.58 -26.65 -28.69
CA LYS A 589 -21.16 -25.37 -28.08
C LYS A 589 -19.84 -24.83 -28.65
N LEU A 590 -18.88 -25.71 -28.98
CA LEU A 590 -17.60 -25.30 -29.58
C LEU A 590 -17.79 -24.58 -30.92
N LYS A 591 -18.80 -24.96 -31.71
CA LYS A 591 -19.11 -24.31 -32.98
C LYS A 591 -19.73 -22.93 -32.82
N GLU A 592 -20.42 -22.69 -31.69
CA GLU A 592 -21.06 -21.39 -31.39
C GLU A 592 -20.06 -20.37 -30.81
N MET A 593 -18.98 -20.82 -30.18
CA MET A 593 -18.03 -19.93 -29.48
C MET A 593 -17.03 -19.23 -30.40
N ASN A 594 -16.97 -19.58 -31.67
CA ASN A 594 -16.08 -18.96 -32.66
C ASN A 594 -14.60 -18.88 -32.22
N LEU A 595 -14.12 -19.91 -31.48
CA LEU A 595 -12.74 -20.05 -31.04
C LEU A 595 -11.90 -20.70 -32.12
N ASP A 596 -10.68 -20.19 -32.34
CA ASP A 596 -9.70 -20.73 -33.28
C ASP A 596 -8.30 -20.86 -32.69
N GLY A 597 -7.37 -21.43 -33.43
CA GLY A 597 -5.94 -21.44 -33.11
C GLY A 597 -5.61 -21.90 -31.71
N TYR A 598 -4.85 -21.08 -31.01
CA TYR A 598 -4.41 -21.31 -29.62
C TYR A 598 -5.60 -21.39 -28.65
N ASP A 599 -6.54 -20.48 -28.75
CA ASP A 599 -7.67 -20.38 -27.82
C ASP A 599 -8.54 -21.65 -27.84
N LEU A 600 -8.79 -22.21 -29.01
CA LEU A 600 -9.55 -23.44 -29.15
C LEU A 600 -8.82 -24.64 -28.48
N ARG A 601 -7.52 -24.76 -28.69
CA ARG A 601 -6.72 -25.85 -28.10
C ARG A 601 -6.66 -25.75 -26.56
N VAL A 602 -6.44 -24.55 -26.03
CA VAL A 602 -6.44 -24.31 -24.58
C VAL A 602 -7.81 -24.61 -23.97
N TYR A 603 -8.89 -24.15 -24.59
CA TYR A 603 -10.25 -24.43 -24.14
C TYR A 603 -10.54 -25.93 -24.08
N GLN A 604 -10.18 -26.68 -25.13
CA GLN A 604 -10.41 -28.13 -25.17
C GLN A 604 -9.65 -28.85 -24.03
N THR A 605 -8.38 -28.55 -23.85
CA THR A 605 -7.55 -29.14 -22.79
C THR A 605 -8.11 -28.83 -21.38
N LEU A 606 -8.46 -27.59 -21.12
CA LEU A 606 -8.98 -27.17 -19.83
C LEU A 606 -10.36 -27.76 -19.54
N ARG A 607 -11.24 -27.76 -20.52
CA ARG A 607 -12.59 -28.29 -20.35
C ARG A 607 -12.59 -29.77 -20.01
N GLU A 608 -11.74 -30.55 -20.66
CA GLU A 608 -11.57 -31.95 -20.34
C GLU A 608 -11.15 -32.15 -18.88
N ARG A 609 -10.15 -31.41 -18.42
CA ARG A 609 -9.62 -31.48 -17.05
C ARG A 609 -10.64 -30.97 -16.01
N ILE A 610 -11.32 -29.87 -16.28
CA ILE A 610 -12.37 -29.32 -15.40
C ILE A 610 -13.49 -30.35 -15.21
N ASN A 611 -13.94 -30.99 -16.28
CA ASN A 611 -14.98 -32.00 -16.20
C ASN A 611 -14.58 -33.23 -15.35
N ILE A 612 -13.30 -33.60 -15.37
CA ILE A 612 -12.74 -34.68 -14.54
C ILE A 612 -12.65 -34.27 -13.07
N LEU A 613 -12.19 -33.06 -12.79
CA LEU A 613 -11.81 -32.63 -11.45
C LEU A 613 -12.90 -31.90 -10.66
N ALA A 614 -13.91 -31.32 -11.34
CA ALA A 614 -14.99 -30.59 -10.67
C ALA A 614 -15.71 -31.41 -9.57
N PRO A 615 -16.03 -32.70 -9.76
CA PRO A 615 -16.62 -33.53 -8.71
C PRO A 615 -15.75 -33.65 -7.45
N TYR A 616 -14.43 -33.80 -7.63
CA TYR A 616 -13.48 -33.91 -6.52
C TYR A 616 -13.36 -32.60 -5.72
N VAL A 617 -13.36 -31.46 -6.43
CA VAL A 617 -13.30 -30.14 -5.78
C VAL A 617 -14.53 -29.92 -4.90
N GLU A 618 -15.70 -30.33 -5.35
CA GLU A 618 -16.93 -30.25 -4.57
C GLU A 618 -16.91 -31.14 -3.33
N GLN A 619 -16.43 -32.36 -3.47
CA GLN A 619 -16.32 -33.30 -2.36
C GLN A 619 -15.33 -32.79 -1.31
N LEU A 620 -14.14 -32.34 -1.71
CA LEU A 620 -13.11 -31.78 -0.81
C LEU A 620 -13.61 -30.55 -0.04
N GLU A 621 -14.34 -29.65 -0.70
CA GLU A 621 -14.90 -28.49 -0.05
C GLU A 621 -16.04 -28.84 0.90
N ALA A 622 -16.88 -29.81 0.57
CA ALA A 622 -17.94 -30.30 1.44
C ALA A 622 -17.36 -30.95 2.72
N GLU A 623 -16.32 -31.79 2.59
CA GLU A 623 -15.61 -32.39 3.72
C GLU A 623 -14.92 -31.34 4.60
N THR A 624 -14.33 -30.31 3.98
CA THR A 624 -13.72 -29.18 4.72
C THR A 624 -14.78 -28.36 5.47
N MET A 625 -16.00 -28.26 4.96
CA MET A 625 -17.12 -27.60 5.65
C MET A 625 -17.65 -28.42 6.82
N LEU A 626 -17.62 -29.74 6.72
CA LEU A 626 -18.07 -30.64 7.80
C LEU A 626 -17.04 -30.73 8.95
N ARG A 627 -15.76 -30.49 8.67
CA ARG A 627 -14.68 -30.48 9.67
C ARG A 627 -14.45 -29.10 10.34
N ARG A 628 -15.09 -28.05 9.86
CA ARG A 628 -15.13 -26.69 10.44
C ARG A 628 -16.43 -26.43 11.17
#